data_19e5e2d9a7fcc8c361cfaef0f7bd83d2
#
_entry.id   19e5e2d9a7fcc8c361cfaef0f7bd83d2
#
_cell.length_a   1.000
_cell.length_b   1.000
_cell.length_c   1.000
_cell.angle_alpha   90.00
_cell.angle_beta   90.00
_cell.angle_gamma   90.00
#
_symmetry.space_group_name_H-M   'P 1'
#
loop_
_entity.id
_entity.type
_entity.pdbx_description
1 polymer ?
#
loop_
_entity_poly.entity_id
_entity_poly.type
_entity_poly.pdbx_seq_one_letter_code
_entity_poly.pdbx_strand_id
1 'polypeptide(L)'
;MLWTSEDKNKQRKALRLNIAQRLGELQSSPFFNRVIIGENETSAYCCLTIDTIENALKSTHFLTRFGKDNHEIEAGTFDRGSNDVTRGVLLPFLMEAFQYFKNELPEEWELGDANSGVLTINNTIHALLRILNDIIDFLIERDKINPKIMDTRVLLGKG
;
A
#
# COMPACT_ATOMS: atom_id res chain seq x y z
N MET A 1 -3.11 -24.79 -14.65
CA MET A 1 -3.51 -25.14 -13.29
C MET A 1 -4.71 -24.31 -12.88
N LEU A 2 -5.76 -24.96 -12.50
CA LEU A 2 -6.92 -24.25 -11.99
C LEU A 2 -6.63 -23.80 -10.56
N TRP A 3 -6.71 -22.51 -10.32
CA TRP A 3 -6.63 -21.98 -8.97
C TRP A 3 -7.84 -22.47 -8.19
N THR A 4 -7.60 -23.18 -7.09
CA THR A 4 -8.69 -23.53 -6.19
C THR A 4 -9.09 -22.31 -5.39
N SER A 5 -10.29 -22.35 -4.87
CA SER A 5 -10.79 -21.30 -4.01
C SER A 5 -9.93 -21.09 -2.75
N GLU A 6 -9.18 -22.09 -2.29
CA GLU A 6 -8.25 -21.98 -1.16
C GLU A 6 -7.11 -21.00 -1.38
N ASP A 7 -6.88 -20.62 -2.65
CA ASP A 7 -5.76 -19.78 -3.02
C ASP A 7 -6.06 -18.27 -2.97
N LYS A 8 -7.28 -17.87 -2.61
CA LYS A 8 -7.64 -16.45 -2.61
C LYS A 8 -6.78 -15.61 -1.65
N ASN A 9 -6.55 -16.08 -0.43
CA ASN A 9 -5.64 -15.40 0.49
C ASN A 9 -4.21 -15.37 -0.03
N LYS A 10 -3.76 -16.44 -0.67
CA LYS A 10 -2.45 -16.49 -1.31
C LYS A 10 -2.36 -15.52 -2.48
N GLN A 11 -3.42 -15.41 -3.27
CA GLN A 11 -3.48 -14.43 -4.37
C GLN A 11 -3.37 -13.00 -3.84
N ARG A 12 -4.06 -12.68 -2.76
CA ARG A 12 -3.99 -11.36 -2.13
C ARG A 12 -2.62 -11.08 -1.52
N LYS A 13 -1.99 -12.09 -0.91
CA LYS A 13 -0.61 -11.97 -0.43
C LYS A 13 0.35 -11.70 -1.59
N ALA A 14 0.23 -12.45 -2.68
CA ALA A 14 1.05 -12.25 -3.88
C ALA A 14 0.87 -10.82 -4.43
N LEU A 15 -0.35 -10.30 -4.42
CA LEU A 15 -0.63 -8.93 -4.84
C LEU A 15 0.08 -7.91 -3.93
N ARG A 16 0.00 -8.08 -2.60
CA ARG A 16 0.68 -7.17 -1.67
C ARG A 16 2.19 -7.16 -1.86
N LEU A 17 2.78 -8.35 -2.04
CA LEU A 17 4.22 -8.48 -2.32
C LEU A 17 4.59 -7.79 -3.64
N ASN A 18 3.79 -7.98 -4.67
CA ASN A 18 4.01 -7.34 -5.97
C ASN A 18 3.90 -5.82 -5.89
N ILE A 19 2.93 -5.30 -5.16
CA ILE A 19 2.78 -3.86 -4.94
C ILE A 19 4.01 -3.30 -4.21
N ALA A 20 4.46 -3.98 -3.15
CA ALA A 20 5.66 -3.56 -2.40
C ALA A 20 6.88 -3.50 -3.30
N GLN A 21 7.08 -4.51 -4.14
CA GLN A 21 8.18 -4.55 -5.09
C GLN A 21 8.09 -3.41 -6.11
N ARG A 22 6.91 -3.20 -6.71
CA ARG A 22 6.71 -2.13 -7.69
C ARG A 22 6.92 -0.74 -7.10
N LEU A 23 6.53 -0.53 -5.85
CA LEU A 23 6.80 0.74 -5.17
C LEU A 23 8.30 1.05 -5.12
N GLY A 24 9.14 0.03 -4.96
CA GLY A 24 10.58 0.20 -4.95
C GLY A 24 11.23 0.30 -6.33
N GLU A 25 10.63 -0.28 -7.35
CA GLU A 25 11.22 -0.38 -8.69
C GLU A 25 10.78 0.70 -9.67
N LEU A 26 9.56 1.22 -9.53
CA LEU A 26 9.03 2.22 -10.47
C LEU A 26 9.70 3.58 -10.24
N GLN A 27 10.29 4.12 -11.31
CA GLN A 27 10.96 5.43 -11.23
C GLN A 27 10.03 6.56 -10.82
N SER A 28 8.75 6.45 -11.14
CA SER A 28 7.74 7.43 -10.76
C SER A 28 7.25 7.28 -9.32
N SER A 29 7.68 6.22 -8.62
CA SER A 29 7.28 5.98 -7.24
C SER A 29 8.07 6.86 -6.26
N PRO A 30 7.42 7.39 -5.21
CA PRO A 30 8.13 8.07 -4.13
C PRO A 30 9.08 7.16 -3.36
N PHE A 31 8.89 5.83 -3.45
CA PHE A 31 9.78 4.84 -2.83
C PHE A 31 10.86 4.29 -3.76
N PHE A 32 11.03 4.88 -4.94
CA PHE A 32 12.08 4.43 -5.84
C PHE A 32 13.45 4.43 -5.15
N ASN A 33 14.16 3.32 -5.24
CA ASN A 33 15.44 3.08 -4.56
C ASN A 33 15.39 3.13 -3.03
N ARG A 34 14.21 3.04 -2.44
CA ARG A 34 14.04 3.03 -1.00
C ARG A 34 13.73 1.66 -0.43
N VAL A 35 13.36 0.71 -1.28
CA VAL A 35 12.97 -0.65 -0.89
C VAL A 35 14.11 -1.62 -1.22
N ILE A 36 14.46 -2.47 -0.26
CA ILE A 36 15.49 -3.50 -0.46
C ILE A 36 14.89 -4.61 -1.33
N ILE A 37 15.42 -4.75 -2.53
CA ILE A 37 14.96 -5.73 -3.51
C ILE A 37 16.17 -6.56 -3.97
N GLY A 38 16.09 -7.89 -3.76
CA GLY A 38 17.17 -8.79 -4.16
C GLY A 38 18.48 -8.45 -3.48
N GLU A 39 19.51 -8.22 -4.28
CA GLU A 39 20.88 -7.98 -3.83
C GLU A 39 21.26 -6.49 -3.78
N ASN A 40 20.29 -5.57 -3.91
CA ASN A 40 20.63 -4.16 -3.84
C ASN A 40 21.20 -3.79 -2.45
N GLU A 41 22.06 -2.77 -2.43
CA GLU A 41 22.73 -2.38 -1.20
C GLU A 41 21.77 -1.75 -0.19
N THR A 42 21.87 -2.18 1.05
CA THR A 42 21.18 -1.57 2.18
C THR A 42 21.90 -0.28 2.58
N SER A 43 21.14 0.77 2.84
CA SER A 43 21.69 2.05 3.29
C SER A 43 20.65 2.76 4.17
N ALA A 44 21.02 3.89 4.75
CA ALA A 44 20.03 4.73 5.46
C ALA A 44 18.91 5.19 4.53
N TYR A 45 19.20 5.34 3.24
CA TYR A 45 18.20 5.71 2.22
C TYR A 45 17.39 4.50 1.75
N CYS A 46 18.04 3.38 1.45
CA CYS A 46 17.41 2.14 0.99
C CYS A 46 17.29 1.18 2.17
N CYS A 47 16.27 1.35 2.99
CA CYS A 47 16.11 0.64 4.26
C CYS A 47 14.74 -0.03 4.46
N LEU A 48 13.80 0.18 3.56
CA LEU A 48 12.48 -0.46 3.65
C LEU A 48 12.53 -1.88 3.13
N THR A 49 11.85 -2.80 3.81
CA THR A 49 11.75 -4.18 3.34
C THR A 49 10.41 -4.45 2.68
N ILE A 50 10.40 -5.35 1.70
CA ILE A 50 9.17 -5.80 1.03
C ILE A 50 8.21 -6.39 2.06
N ASP A 51 8.72 -7.19 2.99
CA ASP A 51 7.91 -7.84 4.03
C ASP A 51 7.21 -6.81 4.93
N THR A 52 7.89 -5.73 5.28
CA THR A 52 7.29 -4.68 6.10
C THR A 52 6.13 -4.00 5.37
N ILE A 53 6.31 -3.68 4.09
CA ILE A 53 5.24 -3.06 3.29
C ILE A 53 4.08 -4.04 3.12
N GLU A 54 4.37 -5.32 2.83
CA GLU A 54 3.34 -6.36 2.71
C GLU A 54 2.54 -6.50 4.00
N ASN A 55 3.21 -6.60 5.14
CA ASN A 55 2.54 -6.71 6.44
C ASN A 55 1.73 -5.47 6.79
N ALA A 56 2.23 -4.30 6.45
CA ALA A 56 1.52 -3.05 6.68
C ALA A 56 0.24 -2.98 5.83
N LEU A 57 0.31 -3.38 4.56
CA LEU A 57 -0.87 -3.49 3.68
C LEU A 57 -1.87 -4.52 4.20
N LYS A 58 -1.38 -5.65 4.71
CA LYS A 58 -2.21 -6.71 5.28
C LYS A 58 -3.01 -6.21 6.49
N SER A 59 -2.50 -5.26 7.24
CA SER A 59 -3.17 -4.70 8.41
C SER A 59 -4.28 -3.68 8.05
N THR A 60 -4.38 -3.28 6.79
CA THR A 60 -5.42 -2.35 6.31
C THR A 60 -6.65 -3.11 5.81
N HIS A 61 -7.73 -2.36 5.55
CA HIS A 61 -8.95 -2.89 4.92
C HIS A 61 -8.95 -2.69 3.39
N PHE A 62 -7.78 -2.53 2.78
CA PHE A 62 -7.69 -2.24 1.34
C PHE A 62 -8.06 -3.44 0.48
N LEU A 63 -7.69 -4.64 0.91
CA LEU A 63 -7.97 -5.88 0.18
C LEU A 63 -8.94 -6.77 0.96
N THR A 64 -9.74 -7.54 0.23
CA THR A 64 -10.70 -8.47 0.81
C THR A 64 -10.00 -9.53 1.65
N ARG A 65 -10.57 -9.82 2.82
CA ARG A 65 -10.16 -10.92 3.68
C ARG A 65 -11.08 -12.10 3.47
N PHE A 66 -10.48 -13.27 3.32
CA PHE A 66 -11.20 -14.52 3.13
C PHE A 66 -10.94 -15.45 4.31
N GLY A 67 -11.99 -16.15 4.74
CA GLY A 67 -11.89 -17.19 5.75
C GLY A 67 -11.58 -18.55 5.14
N LYS A 68 -11.72 -19.61 5.95
CA LYS A 68 -11.66 -20.98 5.47
C LYS A 68 -12.73 -21.17 4.41
N ASP A 69 -12.49 -22.02 3.42
CA ASP A 69 -13.39 -22.25 2.28
C ASP A 69 -13.60 -21.02 1.40
N ASN A 70 -12.72 -20.01 1.54
CA ASN A 70 -12.73 -18.75 0.75
C ASN A 70 -14.03 -17.98 0.76
N HIS A 71 -14.80 -18.10 1.82
CA HIS A 71 -15.89 -17.17 2.00
C HIS A 71 -15.33 -15.81 2.39
N GLU A 72 -15.94 -14.75 1.89
CA GLU A 72 -15.56 -13.40 2.20
C GLU A 72 -15.89 -13.07 3.65
N ILE A 73 -14.87 -12.68 4.44
CA ILE A 73 -15.07 -12.20 5.81
C ILE A 73 -15.34 -10.70 5.78
N GLU A 74 -14.52 -9.97 5.00
CA GLU A 74 -14.59 -8.51 4.93
C GLU A 74 -14.15 -8.05 3.56
N ALA A 75 -15.00 -7.27 2.89
CA ALA A 75 -14.71 -6.72 1.57
C ALA A 75 -13.65 -5.63 1.66
N GLY A 76 -12.65 -5.70 0.79
CA GLY A 76 -11.60 -4.69 0.71
C GLY A 76 -12.02 -3.47 -0.07
N THR A 77 -11.65 -2.30 0.40
CA THR A 77 -12.01 -1.00 -0.19
C THR A 77 -11.57 -0.88 -1.65
N PHE A 78 -10.37 -1.37 -1.96
CA PHE A 78 -9.79 -1.29 -3.31
C PHE A 78 -9.91 -2.59 -4.10
N ASP A 79 -10.44 -3.65 -3.52
CA ASP A 79 -10.51 -4.96 -4.17
C ASP A 79 -11.54 -4.95 -5.31
N ARG A 80 -11.07 -5.33 -6.50
CA ARG A 80 -11.88 -5.36 -7.72
C ARG A 80 -12.05 -6.79 -8.25
N GLY A 81 -11.76 -7.79 -7.43
CA GLY A 81 -11.96 -9.20 -7.75
C GLY A 81 -10.71 -9.88 -8.34
N SER A 82 -9.93 -9.19 -9.15
CA SER A 82 -8.68 -9.73 -9.69
C SER A 82 -7.47 -8.92 -9.23
N ASN A 83 -6.30 -9.56 -9.22
CA ASN A 83 -5.07 -8.89 -8.83
C ASN A 83 -4.69 -7.77 -9.80
N ASP A 84 -4.84 -7.99 -11.09
CA ASP A 84 -4.45 -6.98 -12.09
C ASP A 84 -5.30 -5.72 -12.00
N VAL A 85 -6.61 -5.86 -11.91
CA VAL A 85 -7.51 -4.70 -11.80
C VAL A 85 -7.31 -4.00 -10.44
N THR A 86 -7.20 -4.76 -9.37
CA THR A 86 -6.99 -4.22 -8.03
C THR A 86 -5.67 -3.45 -7.93
N ARG A 87 -4.58 -4.00 -8.50
CA ARG A 87 -3.30 -3.28 -8.55
C ARG A 87 -3.41 -1.97 -9.32
N GLY A 88 -4.15 -1.98 -10.42
CA GLY A 88 -4.38 -0.77 -11.23
C GLY A 88 -5.10 0.36 -10.49
N VAL A 89 -5.74 0.07 -9.37
CA VAL A 89 -6.40 1.06 -8.50
C VAL A 89 -5.55 1.37 -7.27
N LEU A 90 -5.08 0.34 -6.59
CA LEU A 90 -4.39 0.49 -5.29
C LEU A 90 -2.98 1.07 -5.44
N LEU A 91 -2.20 0.60 -6.41
CA LEU A 91 -0.84 1.07 -6.59
C LEU A 91 -0.76 2.57 -6.90
N PRO A 92 -1.53 3.12 -7.87
CA PRO A 92 -1.54 4.56 -8.09
C PRO A 92 -1.99 5.36 -6.87
N PHE A 93 -2.97 4.87 -6.13
CA PHE A 93 -3.41 5.51 -4.89
C PHE A 93 -2.26 5.62 -3.88
N LEU A 94 -1.56 4.52 -3.65
CA LEU A 94 -0.43 4.51 -2.71
C LEU A 94 0.70 5.45 -3.17
N MET A 95 1.02 5.42 -4.47
CA MET A 95 2.05 6.30 -5.02
C MET A 95 1.69 7.78 -4.82
N GLU A 96 0.45 8.14 -5.07
CA GLU A 96 -0.02 9.51 -4.93
C GLU A 96 -0.08 9.96 -3.46
N ALA A 97 -0.57 9.10 -2.58
CA ALA A 97 -0.64 9.39 -1.15
C ALA A 97 0.76 9.59 -0.54
N PHE A 98 1.69 8.70 -0.86
CA PHE A 98 3.06 8.83 -0.34
C PHE A 98 3.84 9.96 -1.02
N GLN A 99 3.53 10.26 -2.27
CA GLN A 99 4.10 11.46 -2.93
C GLN A 99 3.66 12.73 -2.21
N TYR A 100 2.44 12.78 -1.71
CA TYR A 100 1.97 13.88 -0.89
C TYR A 100 2.83 14.04 0.36
N PHE A 101 3.09 12.97 1.10
CA PHE A 101 3.95 13.02 2.29
C PHE A 101 5.36 13.49 1.93
N LYS A 102 5.92 12.99 0.84
CA LYS A 102 7.23 13.39 0.36
C LYS A 102 7.30 14.88 0.05
N ASN A 103 6.25 15.42 -0.59
CA ASN A 103 6.19 16.83 -0.97
C ASN A 103 6.04 17.75 0.24
N GLU A 104 5.28 17.32 1.24
CA GLU A 104 5.03 18.11 2.46
C GLU A 104 6.22 18.10 3.42
N LEU A 105 6.96 17.01 3.47
CA LEU A 105 8.06 16.79 4.41
C LEU A 105 9.31 16.27 3.68
N PRO A 106 9.84 17.03 2.70
CA PRO A 106 10.90 16.53 1.82
C PRO A 106 12.21 16.24 2.55
N GLU A 107 12.59 17.03 3.52
CA GLU A 107 13.84 16.83 4.27
C GLU A 107 13.80 15.53 5.07
N GLU A 108 12.72 15.30 5.79
CA GLU A 108 12.53 14.08 6.58
C GLU A 108 12.40 12.84 5.70
N TRP A 109 11.76 12.99 4.54
CA TRP A 109 11.67 11.91 3.56
C TRP A 109 13.06 11.47 3.07
N GLU A 110 13.93 12.43 2.76
CA GLU A 110 15.28 12.14 2.25
C GLU A 110 16.19 11.51 3.28
N LEU A 111 15.99 11.76 4.58
CA LEU A 111 16.83 11.21 5.63
C LEU A 111 16.72 9.68 5.75
N GLY A 112 15.57 9.09 5.41
CA GLY A 112 15.37 7.65 5.57
C GLY A 112 15.62 7.21 7.01
N ASP A 113 16.58 6.31 7.22
CA ASP A 113 16.98 5.82 8.54
C ASP A 113 18.16 6.59 9.14
N ALA A 114 18.55 7.68 8.50
CA ALA A 114 19.59 8.56 9.04
C ALA A 114 19.06 9.44 10.18
N ASN A 115 19.96 10.17 10.84
CA ASN A 115 19.62 11.02 12.01
C ASN A 115 18.29 11.75 11.85
N SER A 116 17.36 11.51 12.77
CA SER A 116 16.04 12.14 12.83
C SER A 116 15.10 11.82 11.65
N GLY A 117 15.52 11.01 10.69
CA GLY A 117 14.65 10.56 9.60
C GLY A 117 13.68 9.50 10.10
N VAL A 118 12.39 9.69 9.89
CA VAL A 118 11.37 8.76 10.39
C VAL A 118 10.35 8.33 9.34
N LEU A 119 10.16 9.10 8.26
CA LEU A 119 9.04 8.89 7.34
C LEU A 119 9.15 7.63 6.47
N THR A 120 10.36 7.17 6.20
CA THR A 120 10.58 6.02 5.31
C THR A 120 11.23 4.83 6.00
N ILE A 121 11.20 4.80 7.31
CA ILE A 121 11.65 3.62 8.07
C ILE A 121 10.48 2.65 8.26
N ASN A 122 10.82 1.38 8.47
CA ASN A 122 9.85 0.29 8.53
C ASN A 122 8.68 0.54 9.51
N ASN A 123 8.97 1.03 10.70
CA ASN A 123 7.93 1.26 11.71
C ASN A 123 6.95 2.36 11.30
N THR A 124 7.45 3.41 10.66
CA THR A 124 6.63 4.54 10.25
C THR A 124 5.70 4.20 9.08
N ILE A 125 6.15 3.33 8.17
CA ILE A 125 5.31 2.88 7.05
C ILE A 125 4.02 2.21 7.56
N HIS A 126 4.12 1.39 8.61
CA HIS A 126 2.93 0.82 9.26
C HIS A 126 1.99 1.92 9.76
N ALA A 127 2.53 2.92 10.46
CA ALA A 127 1.74 4.02 11.00
C ALA A 127 1.08 4.85 9.89
N LEU A 128 1.81 5.18 8.83
CA LEU A 128 1.28 5.96 7.71
C LEU A 128 0.16 5.20 6.97
N LEU A 129 0.34 3.91 6.72
CA LEU A 129 -0.71 3.11 6.07
C LEU A 129 -1.95 2.97 6.95
N ARG A 130 -1.78 2.85 8.27
CA ARG A 130 -2.90 2.82 9.20
C ARG A 130 -3.66 4.15 9.19
N ILE A 131 -2.96 5.28 9.18
CA ILE A 131 -3.58 6.61 9.07
C ILE A 131 -4.38 6.73 7.77
N LEU A 132 -3.80 6.32 6.64
CA LEU A 132 -4.50 6.33 5.36
C LEU A 132 -5.76 5.45 5.41
N ASN A 133 -5.66 4.27 6.00
CA ASN A 133 -6.80 3.37 6.16
C ASN A 133 -7.92 4.03 6.97
N ASP A 134 -7.59 4.65 8.09
CA ASP A 134 -8.57 5.29 8.96
C ASP A 134 -9.23 6.49 8.28
N ILE A 135 -8.46 7.27 7.54
CA ILE A 135 -9.00 8.39 6.75
C ILE A 135 -9.98 7.89 5.69
N ILE A 136 -9.63 6.83 4.98
CA ILE A 136 -10.48 6.26 3.94
C ILE A 136 -11.78 5.72 4.55
N ASP A 137 -11.69 4.96 5.63
CA ASP A 137 -12.86 4.42 6.32
C ASP A 137 -13.79 5.54 6.80
N PHE A 138 -13.21 6.60 7.36
CA PHE A 138 -13.95 7.77 7.79
C PHE A 138 -14.67 8.47 6.63
N LEU A 139 -13.98 8.67 5.51
CA LEU A 139 -14.56 9.32 4.33
C LEU A 139 -15.69 8.50 3.72
N ILE A 140 -15.53 7.19 3.65
CA ILE A 140 -16.55 6.28 3.13
C ILE A 140 -17.81 6.36 4.01
N GLU A 141 -17.64 6.29 5.31
CA GLU A 141 -18.75 6.32 6.26
C GLU A 141 -19.46 7.69 6.26
N ARG A 142 -18.68 8.77 6.33
CA ARG A 142 -19.23 10.14 6.38
C ARG A 142 -19.97 10.53 5.10
N ASP A 143 -19.32 10.32 3.97
CA ASP A 143 -19.79 10.80 2.67
C ASP A 143 -20.53 9.70 1.89
N LYS A 144 -20.63 8.49 2.45
CA LYS A 144 -21.23 7.32 1.81
C LYS A 144 -20.67 7.07 0.42
N ILE A 145 -19.38 7.27 0.25
CA ILE A 145 -18.68 7.02 -1.00
C ILE A 145 -18.72 5.53 -1.31
N ASN A 146 -19.05 5.18 -2.56
CA ASN A 146 -19.02 3.80 -3.00
C ASN A 146 -17.55 3.43 -3.28
N PRO A 147 -16.94 2.49 -2.52
CA PRO A 147 -15.54 2.12 -2.71
C PRO A 147 -15.22 1.64 -4.13
N LYS A 148 -16.19 1.03 -4.82
CA LYS A 148 -16.00 0.47 -6.17
C LYS A 148 -15.82 1.53 -7.25
N ILE A 149 -16.24 2.76 -7.01
CA ILE A 149 -16.13 3.88 -7.97
C ILE A 149 -15.23 4.99 -7.45
N MET A 150 -14.52 4.71 -6.37
CA MET A 150 -13.68 5.71 -5.71
C MET A 150 -12.45 6.05 -6.56
N ASP A 151 -12.21 7.35 -6.75
CA ASP A 151 -11.06 7.88 -7.47
C ASP A 151 -10.05 8.41 -6.44
N THR A 152 -8.77 8.18 -6.69
CA THR A 152 -7.68 8.66 -5.85
C THR A 152 -7.75 10.18 -5.63
N ARG A 153 -8.12 10.94 -6.65
CA ARG A 153 -8.23 12.40 -6.56
C ARG A 153 -9.31 12.84 -5.56
N VAL A 154 -10.42 12.13 -5.52
CA VAL A 154 -11.50 12.41 -4.56
C VAL A 154 -11.01 12.17 -3.14
N LEU A 155 -10.30 11.05 -2.92
CA LEU A 155 -9.77 10.68 -1.61
C LEU A 155 -8.74 11.68 -1.08
N LEU A 156 -7.88 12.18 -1.96
CA LEU A 156 -6.81 13.11 -1.58
C LEU A 156 -7.22 14.58 -1.68
N GLY A 157 -8.51 14.87 -1.93
CA GLY A 157 -9.03 16.22 -2.01
C GLY A 157 -8.63 16.98 -3.25
N LYS A 158 -8.20 16.29 -4.31
CA LYS A 158 -7.83 16.88 -5.61
C LYS A 158 -9.00 16.75 -6.57
N GLY A 159 -10.09 17.35 -6.21
CA GLY A 159 -11.34 17.28 -6.95
C GLY A 159 -11.29 17.74 -8.39
#